data_9d195960790944585679c7254453a43e
#
_entry.id   9d195960790944585679c7254453a43e
#
_cell.length_a   1.000
_cell.length_b   1.000
_cell.length_c   1.000
_cell.angle_alpha   90.00
_cell.angle_beta   90.00
_cell.angle_gamma   90.00
#
_symmetry.space_group_name_H-M   'P 1'
#
loop_
_entity.id
_entity.type
_entity.pdbx_description
1 polymer ?
#
loop_
_entity_poly.entity_id
_entity_poly.type
_entity_poly.pdbx_seq_one_letter_code
_entity_poly.pdbx_strand_id
1 'polypeptide(L)'
;MLVFKKSALGALLCCFTLPVLAELPTITVLATGGTIAGGGISETKSNYVAGQFGVDKLVEAVPQLKDIAKIKGEQIVNIGSQDMNDQVWLKLANAINQGCSGSDGFVITHGTDTMEETAYFLNLTVKCDKPVVMVGSMRPATAMSADGPFNLYNAVVVASDKNSAGRGVLVAMNDAVLDARDVTKTSTTAVTDL
;
A
#
# COMPACT_ATOMS: atom_id res chain seq x y z
N MET A 1 43.36 32.53 60.81
CA MET A 1 42.01 32.15 60.43
C MET A 1 41.97 32.12 58.93
N LEU A 2 42.19 30.91 58.35
CA LEU A 2 42.24 30.70 56.88
C LEU A 2 40.85 30.34 56.37
N VAL A 3 40.31 31.16 55.45
CA VAL A 3 39.02 30.92 54.81
C VAL A 3 39.27 30.15 53.49
N PHE A 4 38.89 28.90 53.41
CA PHE A 4 38.90 28.11 52.17
C PHE A 4 37.66 28.45 51.32
N LYS A 5 37.88 29.06 50.15
CA LYS A 5 36.85 29.21 49.09
C LYS A 5 36.69 27.89 48.36
N LYS A 6 35.53 27.26 48.47
CA LYS A 6 35.14 26.11 47.63
C LYS A 6 34.66 26.62 46.29
N SER A 7 35.45 26.39 45.23
CA SER A 7 35.03 26.61 43.85
C SER A 7 34.27 25.37 43.41
N ALA A 8 32.95 25.48 43.15
CA ALA A 8 32.15 24.43 42.53
C ALA A 8 32.32 24.52 40.99
N LEU A 9 33.03 23.57 40.45
CA LEU A 9 33.17 23.38 39.00
C LEU A 9 31.94 22.64 38.48
N GLY A 10 30.95 23.37 37.93
CA GLY A 10 29.77 22.77 37.27
C GLY A 10 30.15 22.22 35.91
N ALA A 11 30.18 20.87 35.80
CA ALA A 11 30.32 20.20 34.52
C ALA A 11 29.02 20.33 33.73
N LEU A 12 28.99 21.14 32.65
CA LEU A 12 27.89 21.27 31.71
C LEU A 12 27.93 20.03 30.78
N LEU A 13 27.05 19.05 31.05
CA LEU A 13 26.87 17.86 30.21
C LEU A 13 26.05 18.24 28.97
N CYS A 14 26.70 18.59 27.85
CA CYS A 14 26.05 18.76 26.56
C CYS A 14 25.63 17.39 26.00
N CYS A 15 24.34 17.03 26.17
CA CYS A 15 23.74 15.90 25.46
C CYS A 15 23.63 16.24 23.95
N PHE A 16 24.58 15.77 23.17
CA PHE A 16 24.43 15.76 21.71
C PHE A 16 23.41 14.67 21.35
N THR A 17 22.17 15.09 21.05
CA THR A 17 21.18 14.23 20.42
C THR A 17 21.55 14.11 18.94
N LEU A 18 22.17 13.00 18.55
CA LEU A 18 22.35 12.68 17.16
C LEU A 18 20.94 12.46 16.55
N PRO A 19 20.64 13.04 15.38
CA PRO A 19 19.39 12.72 14.69
C PRO A 19 19.42 11.23 14.33
N VAL A 20 18.52 10.46 14.94
CA VAL A 20 18.25 9.08 14.51
C VAL A 20 17.49 9.21 13.20
N LEU A 21 18.15 8.99 12.08
CA LEU A 21 17.47 8.79 10.79
C LEU A 21 16.64 7.52 10.96
N ALA A 22 15.32 7.70 11.05
CA ALA A 22 14.40 6.56 11.09
C ALA A 22 14.56 5.77 9.79
N GLU A 23 14.78 4.46 9.91
CA GLU A 23 14.86 3.58 8.76
C GLU A 23 13.50 3.55 8.05
N LEU A 24 13.52 3.63 6.70
CA LEU A 24 12.29 3.54 5.92
C LEU A 24 11.61 2.19 6.13
N PRO A 25 10.29 2.16 6.29
CA PRO A 25 9.54 0.91 6.45
C PRO A 25 9.66 0.03 5.20
N THR A 26 9.61 -1.27 5.39
CA THR A 26 9.56 -2.25 4.29
C THR A 26 8.09 -2.55 3.96
N ILE A 27 7.64 -2.15 2.78
CA ILE A 27 6.28 -2.42 2.29
C ILE A 27 6.31 -3.48 1.20
N THR A 28 5.53 -4.54 1.39
CA THR A 28 5.36 -5.58 0.38
C THR A 28 4.15 -5.30 -0.48
N VAL A 29 4.37 -5.13 -1.79
CA VAL A 29 3.32 -4.96 -2.79
C VAL A 29 2.96 -6.31 -3.39
N LEU A 30 1.75 -6.79 -3.13
CA LEU A 30 1.18 -8.03 -3.65
C LEU A 30 0.29 -7.71 -4.86
N ALA A 31 0.72 -8.05 -6.06
CA ALA A 31 -0.01 -7.69 -7.27
C ALA A 31 -0.92 -8.82 -7.73
N THR A 32 -2.20 -8.51 -7.97
CA THR A 32 -3.18 -9.46 -8.51
C THR A 32 -3.65 -9.15 -9.93
N GLY A 33 -3.29 -7.99 -10.47
CA GLY A 33 -3.72 -7.53 -11.79
C GLY A 33 -4.71 -6.37 -11.71
N GLY A 34 -5.86 -6.50 -12.34
CA GLY A 34 -6.88 -5.46 -12.41
C GLY A 34 -6.57 -4.32 -13.38
N THR A 35 -7.39 -3.29 -13.38
CA THR A 35 -7.26 -2.10 -14.23
C THR A 35 -5.98 -1.31 -13.93
N ILE A 36 -5.56 -1.25 -12.68
CA ILE A 36 -4.33 -0.57 -12.26
C ILE A 36 -3.09 -1.14 -12.95
N ALA A 37 -3.11 -2.43 -13.27
CA ALA A 37 -2.10 -3.14 -14.07
C ALA A 37 -2.55 -3.32 -15.52
N GLY A 38 -3.58 -2.62 -15.96
CA GLY A 38 -4.14 -2.73 -17.29
C GLY A 38 -3.36 -1.97 -18.34
N GLY A 39 -3.21 -2.54 -19.52
CA GLY A 39 -2.59 -1.93 -20.68
C GLY A 39 -3.54 -1.85 -21.87
N GLY A 40 -3.59 -0.69 -22.51
CA GLY A 40 -4.34 -0.45 -23.76
C GLY A 40 -3.40 -0.07 -24.91
N ILE A 41 -3.91 -0.20 -26.12
CA ILE A 41 -3.19 0.14 -27.37
C ILE A 41 -3.14 1.65 -27.62
N SER A 42 -3.84 2.46 -26.84
CA SER A 42 -3.94 3.92 -27.03
C SER A 42 -4.27 4.59 -25.69
N GLU A 43 -3.66 5.73 -25.45
CA GLU A 43 -3.87 6.56 -24.25
C GLU A 43 -5.27 7.19 -24.18
N THR A 44 -5.97 7.28 -25.31
CA THR A 44 -7.29 7.94 -25.45
C THR A 44 -8.44 6.97 -25.69
N LYS A 45 -8.17 5.66 -25.82
CA LYS A 45 -9.19 4.64 -26.00
C LYS A 45 -9.44 3.87 -24.73
N SER A 46 -10.69 3.54 -24.46
CA SER A 46 -11.11 2.78 -23.27
C SER A 46 -10.82 1.28 -23.35
N ASN A 47 -10.43 0.76 -24.51
CA ASN A 47 -10.14 -0.67 -24.67
C ASN A 47 -8.77 -1.00 -24.07
N TYR A 48 -8.74 -1.86 -23.08
CA TYR A 48 -7.52 -2.33 -22.42
C TYR A 48 -7.67 -3.79 -21.99
N VAL A 49 -6.55 -4.41 -21.67
CA VAL A 49 -6.48 -5.74 -21.05
C VAL A 49 -6.09 -5.56 -19.61
N ALA A 50 -6.92 -6.02 -18.67
CA ALA A 50 -6.61 -6.00 -17.24
C ALA A 50 -5.42 -6.92 -16.93
N GLY A 51 -4.60 -6.54 -15.94
CA GLY A 51 -3.48 -7.36 -15.51
C GLY A 51 -2.37 -7.55 -16.55
N GLN A 52 -2.17 -6.62 -17.47
CA GLN A 52 -1.15 -6.73 -18.49
C GLN A 52 0.27 -6.47 -17.96
N PHE A 53 0.39 -5.63 -16.93
CA PHE A 53 1.67 -5.26 -16.35
C PHE A 53 1.92 -5.99 -15.03
N GLY A 54 3.17 -6.44 -14.84
CA GLY A 54 3.62 -7.02 -13.58
C GLY A 54 3.92 -5.96 -12.52
N VAL A 55 4.11 -6.42 -11.27
CA VAL A 55 4.38 -5.58 -10.10
C VAL A 55 5.56 -4.62 -10.29
N ASP A 56 6.62 -5.06 -10.96
CA ASP A 56 7.81 -4.23 -11.18
C ASP A 56 7.48 -2.97 -11.98
N LYS A 57 6.62 -3.10 -13.02
CA LYS A 57 6.18 -1.97 -13.84
C LYS A 57 5.33 -0.98 -13.07
N LEU A 58 4.49 -1.47 -12.15
CA LEU A 58 3.68 -0.61 -11.29
C LEU A 58 4.56 0.21 -10.33
N VAL A 59 5.55 -0.43 -9.72
CA VAL A 59 6.50 0.23 -8.81
C VAL A 59 7.41 1.20 -9.56
N GLU A 60 7.91 0.82 -10.74
CA GLU A 60 8.73 1.71 -11.60
C GLU A 60 7.98 2.96 -12.05
N ALA A 61 6.66 2.88 -12.24
CA ALA A 61 5.83 4.02 -12.63
C ALA A 61 5.70 5.09 -11.54
N VAL A 62 6.08 4.78 -10.29
CA VAL A 62 5.99 5.69 -9.13
C VAL A 62 7.34 5.76 -8.41
N PRO A 63 8.36 6.43 -9.00
CA PRO A 63 9.71 6.47 -8.42
C PRO A 63 9.79 7.12 -7.04
N GLN A 64 8.81 7.96 -6.67
CA GLN A 64 8.68 8.62 -5.37
C GLN A 64 8.46 7.63 -4.21
N LEU A 65 8.05 6.40 -4.49
CA LEU A 65 7.91 5.35 -3.47
C LEU A 65 9.23 5.11 -2.71
N LYS A 66 10.37 5.31 -3.36
CA LYS A 66 11.70 5.13 -2.76
C LYS A 66 11.98 6.11 -1.62
N ASP A 67 11.28 7.25 -1.59
CA ASP A 67 11.46 8.28 -0.58
C ASP A 67 10.69 7.98 0.71
N ILE A 68 9.70 7.07 0.64
CA ILE A 68 8.78 6.76 1.73
C ILE A 68 8.86 5.32 2.24
N ALA A 69 9.33 4.37 1.41
CA ALA A 69 9.41 2.96 1.80
C ALA A 69 10.47 2.19 1.01
N LYS A 70 10.93 1.08 1.58
CA LYS A 70 11.63 0.01 0.88
C LYS A 70 10.58 -0.92 0.28
N ILE A 71 10.43 -0.94 -1.03
CA ILE A 71 9.39 -1.73 -1.70
C ILE A 71 9.91 -3.12 -2.05
N LYS A 72 9.12 -4.14 -1.67
CA LYS A 72 9.24 -5.53 -2.16
C LYS A 72 8.02 -5.82 -3.03
N GLY A 73 8.23 -6.25 -4.28
CA GLY A 73 7.16 -6.65 -5.19
C GLY A 73 6.99 -8.17 -5.24
N GLU A 74 5.75 -8.64 -5.17
CA GLU A 74 5.41 -10.05 -5.38
C GLU A 74 4.19 -10.16 -6.27
N GLN A 75 4.29 -10.94 -7.37
CA GLN A 75 3.17 -11.20 -8.26
C GLN A 75 2.40 -12.43 -7.76
N ILE A 76 1.19 -12.22 -7.26
CA ILE A 76 0.31 -13.29 -6.78
C ILE A 76 -0.39 -13.97 -7.96
N VAL A 77 -1.08 -13.19 -8.77
CA VAL A 77 -1.72 -13.56 -10.04
C VAL A 77 -1.76 -12.33 -10.95
N ASN A 78 -2.24 -12.52 -12.19
CA ASN A 78 -2.38 -11.40 -13.14
C ASN A 78 -3.69 -11.54 -13.91
N ILE A 79 -4.80 -11.15 -13.25
CA ILE A 79 -6.17 -11.38 -13.73
C ILE A 79 -7.01 -10.11 -13.64
N GLY A 80 -8.15 -10.09 -14.33
CA GLY A 80 -9.24 -9.16 -14.02
C GLY A 80 -9.90 -9.56 -12.69
N SER A 81 -10.45 -8.61 -11.95
CA SER A 81 -11.06 -8.94 -10.66
C SER A 81 -12.32 -9.80 -10.77
N GLN A 82 -13.00 -9.79 -11.91
CA GLN A 82 -14.11 -10.70 -12.21
C GLN A 82 -13.70 -12.20 -12.23
N ASP A 83 -12.40 -12.49 -12.39
CA ASP A 83 -11.85 -13.85 -12.36
C ASP A 83 -11.30 -14.25 -10.98
N MET A 84 -11.52 -13.38 -9.98
CA MET A 84 -11.13 -13.65 -8.60
C MET A 84 -11.88 -14.86 -8.05
N ASN A 85 -11.20 -15.66 -7.25
CA ASN A 85 -11.75 -16.87 -6.66
C ASN A 85 -11.10 -17.17 -5.30
N ASP A 86 -11.67 -18.15 -4.59
CA ASP A 86 -11.23 -18.57 -3.26
C ASP A 86 -9.78 -19.04 -3.19
N GLN A 87 -9.24 -19.66 -4.24
CA GLN A 87 -7.83 -20.07 -4.29
C GLN A 87 -6.89 -18.85 -4.30
N VAL A 88 -7.24 -17.80 -5.05
CA VAL A 88 -6.48 -16.55 -5.08
C VAL A 88 -6.58 -15.82 -3.73
N TRP A 89 -7.77 -15.78 -3.13
CA TRP A 89 -7.97 -15.22 -1.80
C TRP A 89 -7.13 -15.92 -0.73
N LEU A 90 -7.11 -17.25 -0.74
CA LEU A 90 -6.28 -18.03 0.19
C LEU A 90 -4.78 -17.80 -0.05
N LYS A 91 -4.37 -17.66 -1.31
CA LYS A 91 -2.97 -17.36 -1.67
C LYS A 91 -2.57 -15.99 -1.12
N LEU A 92 -3.42 -14.97 -1.28
CA LEU A 92 -3.21 -13.62 -0.72
C LEU A 92 -3.11 -13.65 0.81
N ALA A 93 -4.08 -14.26 1.50
CA ALA A 93 -4.09 -14.35 2.96
C ALA A 93 -2.83 -15.08 3.49
N ASN A 94 -2.42 -16.15 2.81
CA ASN A 94 -1.19 -16.88 3.17
C ASN A 94 0.07 -16.05 2.94
N ALA A 95 0.17 -15.33 1.81
CA ALA A 95 1.32 -14.46 1.53
C ALA A 95 1.47 -13.38 2.60
N ILE A 96 0.37 -12.73 3.00
CA ILE A 96 0.38 -11.71 4.07
C ILE A 96 0.80 -12.34 5.41
N ASN A 97 0.18 -13.46 5.80
CA ASN A 97 0.45 -14.09 7.08
C ASN A 97 1.90 -14.59 7.18
N GLN A 98 2.45 -15.16 6.12
CA GLN A 98 3.84 -15.64 6.05
C GLN A 98 4.84 -14.48 5.98
N GLY A 99 4.50 -13.42 5.25
CA GLY A 99 5.32 -12.22 5.09
C GLY A 99 5.32 -11.26 6.28
N CYS A 100 4.47 -11.49 7.29
CA CYS A 100 4.19 -10.55 8.38
C CYS A 100 5.44 -10.13 9.17
N SER A 101 6.36 -11.04 9.42
CA SER A 101 7.61 -10.74 10.16
C SER A 101 8.66 -10.00 9.32
N GLY A 102 8.55 -10.06 8.00
CA GLY A 102 9.52 -9.47 7.06
C GLY A 102 9.06 -8.18 6.39
N SER A 103 7.88 -7.66 6.78
CA SER A 103 7.27 -6.45 6.24
C SER A 103 6.71 -5.59 7.37
N ASP A 104 6.71 -4.28 7.17
CA ASP A 104 6.09 -3.32 8.07
C ASP A 104 4.65 -2.98 7.63
N GLY A 105 4.29 -3.33 6.40
CA GLY A 105 2.95 -3.19 5.84
C GLY A 105 2.82 -3.89 4.49
N PHE A 106 1.59 -4.05 4.03
CA PHE A 106 1.24 -4.68 2.76
C PHE A 106 0.35 -3.77 1.92
N VAL A 107 0.62 -3.73 0.63
CA VAL A 107 -0.25 -3.09 -0.36
C VAL A 107 -0.67 -4.16 -1.37
N ILE A 108 -1.97 -4.25 -1.68
CA ILE A 108 -2.51 -5.22 -2.64
C ILE A 108 -3.09 -4.45 -3.81
N THR A 109 -2.49 -4.58 -5.00
CA THR A 109 -3.09 -4.02 -6.21
C THR A 109 -4.16 -4.97 -6.74
N HIS A 110 -5.35 -4.44 -7.03
CA HIS A 110 -6.54 -5.23 -7.33
C HIS A 110 -7.43 -4.51 -8.34
N GLY A 111 -8.25 -5.25 -9.07
CA GLY A 111 -9.32 -4.67 -9.86
C GLY A 111 -10.52 -4.27 -8.99
N THR A 112 -11.25 -3.24 -9.39
CA THR A 112 -12.27 -2.64 -8.52
C THR A 112 -13.61 -3.38 -8.50
N ASP A 113 -13.88 -4.30 -9.46
CA ASP A 113 -15.20 -4.95 -9.56
C ASP A 113 -15.52 -5.88 -8.39
N THR A 114 -14.51 -6.53 -7.81
CA THR A 114 -14.65 -7.45 -6.67
C THR A 114 -13.69 -7.10 -5.53
N MET A 115 -13.29 -5.82 -5.44
CA MET A 115 -12.39 -5.35 -4.39
C MET A 115 -13.02 -5.46 -3.02
N GLU A 116 -14.31 -5.13 -2.90
CA GLU A 116 -15.05 -5.16 -1.65
C GLU A 116 -15.13 -6.58 -1.06
N GLU A 117 -15.36 -7.61 -1.89
CA GLU A 117 -15.38 -8.99 -1.43
C GLU A 117 -13.99 -9.48 -1.00
N THR A 118 -12.96 -9.15 -1.78
CA THR A 118 -11.57 -9.50 -1.44
C THR A 118 -11.13 -8.79 -0.17
N ALA A 119 -11.45 -7.51 -0.01
CA ALA A 119 -11.15 -6.73 1.19
C ALA A 119 -11.81 -7.34 2.43
N TYR A 120 -13.08 -7.67 2.34
CA TYR A 120 -13.83 -8.29 3.44
C TYR A 120 -13.30 -9.67 3.80
N PHE A 121 -13.02 -10.52 2.79
CA PHE A 121 -12.42 -11.83 3.02
C PHE A 121 -11.08 -11.72 3.76
N LEU A 122 -10.19 -10.85 3.30
CA LEU A 122 -8.89 -10.66 3.93
C LEU A 122 -9.03 -10.08 5.35
N ASN A 123 -9.99 -9.17 5.56
CA ASN A 123 -10.27 -8.61 6.88
C ASN A 123 -10.68 -9.68 7.92
N LEU A 124 -11.32 -10.77 7.47
CA LEU A 124 -11.72 -11.88 8.33
C LEU A 124 -10.62 -12.94 8.53
N THR A 125 -9.68 -13.06 7.60
CA THR A 125 -8.75 -14.21 7.54
C THR A 125 -7.29 -13.87 7.81
N VAL A 126 -6.87 -12.63 7.59
CA VAL A 126 -5.50 -12.18 7.86
C VAL A 126 -5.28 -12.10 9.38
N LYS A 127 -4.17 -12.72 9.82
CA LYS A 127 -3.75 -12.77 11.24
C LYS A 127 -2.59 -11.83 11.55
N CYS A 128 -2.09 -11.13 10.54
CA CYS A 128 -1.02 -10.17 10.66
C CYS A 128 -1.57 -8.85 11.22
N ASP A 129 -0.89 -8.27 12.19
CA ASP A 129 -1.24 -6.98 12.83
C ASP A 129 -0.69 -5.75 12.08
N LYS A 130 0.07 -5.98 11.00
CA LYS A 130 0.62 -4.91 10.16
C LYS A 130 -0.48 -4.29 9.29
N PRO A 131 -0.32 -3.02 8.87
CA PRO A 131 -1.22 -2.41 7.90
C PRO A 131 -1.37 -3.25 6.63
N VAL A 132 -2.60 -3.47 6.19
CA VAL A 132 -2.93 -4.12 4.91
C VAL A 132 -3.85 -3.20 4.14
N VAL A 133 -3.39 -2.72 2.98
CA VAL A 133 -4.10 -1.70 2.20
C VAL A 133 -4.32 -2.21 0.79
N MET A 134 -5.56 -2.27 0.35
CA MET A 134 -5.91 -2.56 -1.03
C MET A 134 -5.98 -1.28 -1.85
N VAL A 135 -5.63 -1.39 -3.13
CA VAL A 135 -5.63 -0.27 -4.08
C VAL A 135 -5.99 -0.73 -5.48
N GLY A 136 -6.71 0.09 -6.19
CA GLY A 136 -7.06 -0.12 -7.58
C GLY A 136 -6.97 1.17 -8.40
N SER A 137 -7.50 1.11 -9.61
CA SER A 137 -7.73 2.29 -10.43
C SER A 137 -8.95 2.09 -11.31
N MET A 138 -9.57 3.20 -11.73
CA MET A 138 -10.68 3.20 -12.68
C MET A 138 -10.19 3.33 -14.13
N ARG A 139 -8.94 3.78 -14.32
CA ARG A 139 -8.33 3.95 -15.65
C ARG A 139 -7.09 3.06 -15.76
N PRO A 140 -6.84 2.45 -16.94
CA PRO A 140 -5.68 1.61 -17.16
C PRO A 140 -4.38 2.43 -17.07
N ALA A 141 -3.27 1.77 -16.73
CA ALA A 141 -1.96 2.42 -16.56
C ALA A 141 -1.49 3.18 -17.81
N THR A 142 -1.95 2.82 -19.00
CA THR A 142 -1.63 3.49 -20.28
C THR A 142 -2.51 4.70 -20.58
N ALA A 143 -3.55 4.97 -19.79
CA ALA A 143 -4.42 6.13 -20.05
C ALA A 143 -3.69 7.44 -19.74
N MET A 144 -3.94 8.49 -20.55
CA MET A 144 -3.36 9.83 -20.36
C MET A 144 -3.64 10.40 -18.95
N SER A 145 -4.77 10.06 -18.35
CA SER A 145 -5.18 10.49 -17.02
C SER A 145 -5.32 9.30 -16.06
N ALA A 146 -4.35 8.35 -16.10
CA ALA A 146 -4.32 7.20 -15.21
C ALA A 146 -4.30 7.64 -13.73
N ASP A 147 -5.22 7.11 -12.94
CA ASP A 147 -5.33 7.36 -11.50
C ASP A 147 -4.49 6.38 -10.67
N GLY A 148 -4.11 5.24 -11.26
CA GLY A 148 -3.37 4.18 -10.59
C GLY A 148 -2.06 4.60 -9.92
N PRO A 149 -1.16 5.37 -10.56
CA PRO A 149 0.10 5.78 -9.95
C PRO A 149 -0.07 6.56 -8.65
N PHE A 150 -1.00 7.52 -8.61
CA PHE A 150 -1.25 8.31 -7.42
C PHE A 150 -1.97 7.50 -6.33
N ASN A 151 -2.91 6.65 -6.71
CA ASN A 151 -3.56 5.72 -5.78
C ASN A 151 -2.53 4.76 -5.14
N LEU A 152 -1.60 4.22 -5.93
CA LEU A 152 -0.53 3.35 -5.41
C LEU A 152 0.38 4.10 -4.42
N TYR A 153 0.75 5.33 -4.74
CA TYR A 153 1.54 6.18 -3.83
C TYR A 153 0.81 6.36 -2.49
N ASN A 154 -0.46 6.76 -2.53
CA ASN A 154 -1.28 6.95 -1.33
C ASN A 154 -1.44 5.65 -0.52
N ALA A 155 -1.65 4.51 -1.19
CA ALA A 155 -1.74 3.22 -0.52
C ALA A 155 -0.44 2.85 0.23
N VAL A 156 0.72 3.14 -0.36
CA VAL A 156 2.02 2.91 0.30
C VAL A 156 2.21 3.88 1.48
N VAL A 157 1.79 5.15 1.36
CA VAL A 157 1.81 6.09 2.50
C VAL A 157 0.96 5.56 3.66
N VAL A 158 -0.27 5.11 3.38
CA VAL A 158 -1.18 4.54 4.40
C VAL A 158 -0.59 3.27 5.02
N ALA A 159 -0.01 2.37 4.20
CA ALA A 159 0.61 1.15 4.68
C ALA A 159 1.90 1.40 5.50
N SER A 160 2.54 2.55 5.29
CA SER A 160 3.75 2.96 6.03
C SER A 160 3.44 3.63 7.36
N ASP A 161 2.20 4.06 7.57
CA ASP A 161 1.77 4.70 8.82
C ASP A 161 1.43 3.64 9.89
N LYS A 162 2.15 3.67 11.00
CA LYS A 162 1.92 2.78 12.15
C LYS A 162 0.51 2.90 12.74
N ASN A 163 -0.15 4.04 12.58
CA ASN A 163 -1.54 4.24 13.03
C ASN A 163 -2.55 3.46 12.18
N SER A 164 -2.16 2.94 11.01
CA SER A 164 -2.98 2.05 10.19
C SER A 164 -2.96 0.59 10.70
N ALA A 165 -2.04 0.24 11.60
CA ALA A 165 -1.97 -1.10 12.17
C ALA A 165 -3.19 -1.39 13.07
N GLY A 166 -3.68 -2.63 13.03
CA GLY A 166 -4.82 -3.06 13.85
C GLY A 166 -6.19 -2.51 13.38
N ARG A 167 -6.25 -1.80 12.25
CA ARG A 167 -7.50 -1.30 11.68
C ARG A 167 -8.20 -2.29 10.74
N GLY A 168 -7.68 -3.51 10.63
CA GLY A 168 -8.13 -4.46 9.64
C GLY A 168 -7.57 -4.14 8.25
N VAL A 169 -8.27 -4.59 7.21
CA VAL A 169 -7.91 -4.28 5.82
C VAL A 169 -8.56 -2.95 5.42
N LEU A 170 -7.75 -2.08 4.84
CA LEU A 170 -8.16 -0.78 4.34
C LEU A 170 -8.17 -0.77 2.81
N VAL A 171 -8.97 0.10 2.22
CA VAL A 171 -8.96 0.39 0.78
C VAL A 171 -8.58 1.86 0.60
N ALA A 172 -7.48 2.12 -0.13
CA ALA A 172 -7.02 3.48 -0.42
C ALA A 172 -7.23 3.78 -1.91
N MET A 173 -8.20 4.62 -2.22
CA MET A 173 -8.50 5.08 -3.58
C MET A 173 -9.03 6.52 -3.55
N ASN A 174 -8.71 7.29 -4.60
CA ASN A 174 -9.32 8.60 -4.85
C ASN A 174 -9.24 9.56 -3.65
N ASP A 175 -8.06 9.63 -3.00
CA ASP A 175 -7.80 10.44 -1.81
C ASP A 175 -8.64 10.06 -0.57
N ALA A 176 -9.29 8.89 -0.59
CA ALA A 176 -10.04 8.33 0.53
C ALA A 176 -9.38 7.06 1.06
N VAL A 177 -9.56 6.82 2.35
CA VAL A 177 -9.21 5.55 3.02
C VAL A 177 -10.49 5.00 3.63
N LEU A 178 -10.90 3.84 3.16
CA LEU A 178 -12.16 3.19 3.50
C LEU A 178 -11.91 1.89 4.29
N ASP A 179 -12.83 1.54 5.16
CA ASP A 179 -12.81 0.27 5.88
C ASP A 179 -13.33 -0.87 4.98
N ALA A 180 -12.70 -2.03 5.05
CA ALA A 180 -13.10 -3.22 4.29
C ALA A 180 -14.55 -3.70 4.56
N ARG A 181 -15.16 -3.27 5.65
CA ARG A 181 -16.55 -3.62 6.00
C ARG A 181 -17.58 -2.73 5.33
N ASP A 182 -17.18 -1.50 5.01
CA ASP A 182 -18.10 -0.45 4.56
C ASP A 182 -17.88 -0.08 3.09
N VAL A 183 -16.71 -0.46 2.53
CA VAL A 183 -16.39 -0.15 1.13
C VAL A 183 -17.33 -0.89 0.19
N THR A 184 -17.88 -0.16 -0.78
CA THR A 184 -18.68 -0.73 -1.87
C THR A 184 -18.47 0.09 -3.14
N LYS A 185 -18.40 -0.58 -4.29
CA LYS A 185 -18.28 0.10 -5.58
C LYS A 185 -19.64 0.66 -6.00
N THR A 186 -19.78 1.98 -5.98
CA THR A 186 -21.04 2.67 -6.27
C THR A 186 -21.16 3.12 -7.73
N SER A 187 -20.05 3.19 -8.47
CA SER A 187 -20.04 3.50 -9.90
C SER A 187 -19.09 2.60 -10.68
N THR A 188 -19.44 2.33 -11.93
CA THR A 188 -18.61 1.56 -12.88
C THR A 188 -17.69 2.41 -13.73
N THR A 189 -17.82 3.74 -13.70
CA THR A 189 -17.12 4.65 -14.62
C THR A 189 -16.50 5.87 -13.95
N ALA A 190 -17.04 6.34 -12.83
CA ALA A 190 -16.51 7.49 -12.13
C ALA A 190 -15.22 7.13 -11.37
N VAL A 191 -14.29 8.07 -11.28
CA VAL A 191 -13.01 7.87 -10.58
C VAL A 191 -13.20 7.99 -9.06
N THR A 192 -14.28 8.64 -8.63
CA THR A 192 -14.52 9.05 -7.23
C THR A 192 -15.52 8.19 -6.46
N ASP A 193 -15.92 7.02 -6.99
CA ASP A 193 -17.07 6.28 -6.46
C ASP A 193 -16.71 4.87 -5.92
N LEU A 194 -15.73 4.84 -5.04
CA LEU A 194 -15.51 3.76 -4.07
C LEU A 194 -15.69 4.30 -2.68
#